data_5f89015bb588784fb95dd92cd3b109ab
#
_entry.id   5f89015bb588784fb95dd92cd3b109ab
#
_cell.length_a   1.000
_cell.length_b   1.000
_cell.length_c   1.000
_cell.angle_alpha   90.00
_cell.angle_beta   90.00
_cell.angle_gamma   90.00
#
_symmetry.space_group_name_H-M   'P 1'
#
loop_
_entity.id
_entity.type
_entity.pdbx_description
1 polymer ?
#
loop_
_entity_poly.entity_id
_entity_poly.type
_entity_poly.pdbx_seq_one_letter_code
_entity_poly.pdbx_strand_id
1 'polypeptide(L)'
;MTPAKTTPTLFYEGEGRTRVGMSVSRIGEDLIVCLFNDAGHIGAVAVAEYSEAENRASVSVITRFGHKEDRLAADAAGSLCKAIRRPVCVIAGIHLDGITEDEIAEILENCKKLAAGDNCLTRIFHADSYH
;
A
#
# COMPACT_ATOMS: atom_id res chain seq x y z
N MET A 1 18.05 -20.14 -13.17
CA MET A 1 17.06 -19.06 -13.10
C MET A 1 16.22 -19.19 -11.83
N THR A 2 16.22 -18.15 -11.02
CA THR A 2 15.40 -18.15 -9.81
C THR A 2 13.96 -17.84 -10.20
N PRO A 3 12.98 -18.66 -9.79
CA PRO A 3 11.60 -18.36 -10.11
C PRO A 3 11.19 -17.01 -9.53
N ALA A 4 10.29 -16.32 -10.21
CA ALA A 4 9.75 -15.09 -9.72
C ALA A 4 9.18 -15.28 -8.32
N LYS A 5 9.47 -14.35 -7.43
CA LYS A 5 8.98 -14.41 -6.06
C LYS A 5 7.48 -14.12 -6.07
N THR A 6 6.66 -15.18 -5.99
CA THR A 6 5.20 -15.06 -6.04
C THR A 6 4.58 -14.85 -4.67
N THR A 7 5.32 -15.19 -3.59
CA THR A 7 4.83 -15.01 -2.23
C THR A 7 4.99 -13.56 -1.82
N PRO A 8 3.91 -12.87 -1.42
CA PRO A 8 4.02 -11.48 -0.97
C PRO A 8 4.79 -11.38 0.35
N THR A 9 5.47 -10.27 0.51
CA THR A 9 6.10 -9.92 1.79
C THR A 9 5.06 -9.19 2.64
N LEU A 10 4.92 -9.61 3.90
CA LEU A 10 3.91 -9.07 4.81
C LEU A 10 4.55 -8.20 5.88
N PHE A 11 3.90 -7.07 6.13
CA PHE A 11 4.27 -6.13 7.17
C PHE A 11 3.02 -5.78 7.97
N TYR A 12 3.19 -5.50 9.28
CA TYR A 12 2.07 -5.14 10.14
C TYR A 12 2.43 -3.93 10.98
N GLU A 13 1.41 -3.13 11.32
CA GLU A 13 1.57 -1.96 12.17
C GLU A 13 0.36 -1.86 13.10
N GLY A 14 0.63 -1.52 14.37
CA GLY A 14 -0.40 -1.36 15.38
C GLY A 14 -0.75 -2.65 16.09
N GLU A 15 -1.70 -2.56 17.00
CA GLU A 15 -2.17 -3.69 17.81
C GLU A 15 -3.70 -3.65 17.94
N GLY A 16 -4.29 -4.81 18.18
CA GLY A 16 -5.72 -4.93 18.43
C GLY A 16 -6.56 -4.56 17.21
N ARG A 17 -7.65 -3.85 17.47
CA ARG A 17 -8.66 -3.52 16.46
C ARG A 17 -8.13 -2.63 15.33
N THR A 18 -7.11 -1.80 15.63
CA THR A 18 -6.57 -0.84 14.65
C THR A 18 -5.34 -1.33 13.94
N ARG A 19 -4.93 -2.56 14.20
CA ARG A 19 -3.79 -3.17 13.51
C ARG A 19 -4.10 -3.33 12.03
N VAL A 20 -3.14 -2.94 11.19
CA VAL A 20 -3.28 -3.07 9.74
C VAL A 20 -2.10 -3.85 9.18
N GLY A 21 -2.34 -4.52 8.07
CA GLY A 21 -1.31 -5.24 7.35
C GLY A 21 -1.05 -4.62 6.00
N MET A 22 0.15 -4.83 5.50
CA MET A 22 0.53 -4.46 4.16
C MET A 22 1.23 -5.66 3.51
N SER A 23 0.68 -6.13 2.41
CA SER A 23 1.36 -7.14 1.60
C SER A 23 1.95 -6.47 0.38
N VAL A 24 3.17 -6.87 0.02
CA VAL A 24 3.87 -6.30 -1.13
C VAL A 24 4.32 -7.43 -2.04
N SER A 25 3.93 -7.37 -3.29
CA SER A 25 4.36 -8.27 -4.35
C SER A 25 4.74 -7.44 -5.57
N ARG A 26 5.18 -8.09 -6.63
CA ARG A 26 5.66 -7.38 -7.81
C ARG A 26 5.21 -8.03 -9.11
N ILE A 27 5.04 -7.15 -10.12
CA ILE A 27 4.98 -7.57 -11.51
C ILE A 27 6.20 -6.91 -12.16
N GLY A 28 7.21 -7.71 -12.49
CA GLY A 28 8.48 -7.15 -12.91
C GLY A 28 9.08 -6.28 -11.81
N GLU A 29 9.27 -5.01 -12.08
CA GLU A 29 9.79 -4.04 -11.10
C GLU A 29 8.70 -3.17 -10.49
N ASP A 30 7.45 -3.36 -10.91
CA ASP A 30 6.33 -2.58 -10.41
C ASP A 30 5.75 -3.24 -9.16
N LEU A 31 5.22 -2.43 -8.24
CA LEU A 31 4.70 -2.93 -6.99
C LEU A 31 3.19 -3.13 -6.99
N ILE A 32 2.78 -4.20 -6.36
CA ILE A 32 1.37 -4.44 -6.00
C ILE A 32 1.32 -4.48 -4.47
N VAL A 33 0.57 -3.58 -3.89
CA VAL A 33 0.47 -3.42 -2.44
C VAL A 33 -0.98 -3.58 -2.01
N CYS A 34 -1.20 -4.40 -0.98
CA CYS A 34 -2.52 -4.50 -0.34
C CYS A 34 -2.42 -3.95 1.07
N LEU A 35 -3.29 -3.01 1.41
CA LEU A 35 -3.47 -2.51 2.76
C LEU A 35 -4.77 -3.09 3.28
N PHE A 36 -4.72 -3.83 4.39
CA PHE A 36 -5.86 -4.63 4.83
C PHE A 36 -5.89 -4.82 6.34
N ASN A 37 -7.04 -5.28 6.82
CA ASN A 37 -7.18 -5.86 8.15
C ASN A 37 -8.02 -7.13 8.04
N ASP A 38 -8.19 -7.86 9.13
CA ASP A 38 -8.83 -9.19 9.11
C ASP A 38 -10.26 -9.16 8.57
N ALA A 39 -11.01 -8.11 8.87
CA ALA A 39 -12.41 -7.97 8.44
C ALA A 39 -12.55 -7.22 7.12
N GLY A 40 -11.45 -6.84 6.49
CA GLY A 40 -11.44 -6.01 5.30
C GLY A 40 -11.82 -6.76 4.03
N HIS A 41 -12.25 -6.00 3.05
CA HIS A 41 -12.47 -6.47 1.69
C HIS A 41 -12.17 -5.29 0.76
N ILE A 42 -12.03 -5.55 -0.52
CA ILE A 42 -11.62 -4.49 -1.45
C ILE A 42 -12.56 -3.30 -1.37
N GLY A 43 -12.01 -2.14 -1.02
CA GLY A 43 -12.75 -0.88 -0.96
C GLY A 43 -12.36 0.06 -2.09
N ALA A 44 -11.06 0.23 -2.34
CA ALA A 44 -10.56 1.10 -3.40
C ALA A 44 -9.26 0.55 -3.96
N VAL A 45 -8.97 0.93 -5.20
CA VAL A 45 -7.73 0.59 -5.90
C VAL A 45 -7.16 1.86 -6.49
N ALA A 46 -5.87 2.09 -6.26
CA ALA A 46 -5.16 3.23 -6.82
C ALA A 46 -3.94 2.75 -7.61
N VAL A 47 -3.72 3.39 -8.75
CA VAL A 47 -2.51 3.16 -9.55
C VAL A 47 -1.77 4.48 -9.67
N ALA A 48 -0.49 4.48 -9.31
CA ALA A 48 0.36 5.65 -9.41
C ALA A 48 1.49 5.41 -10.41
N GLU A 49 1.81 6.44 -11.18
CA GLU A 49 2.94 6.47 -12.10
C GLU A 49 3.79 7.69 -11.79
N TYR A 50 5.09 7.55 -11.97
CA TYR A 50 6.03 8.64 -11.75
C TYR A 50 6.47 9.27 -13.06
N SER A 51 6.39 10.60 -13.13
CA SER A 51 6.89 11.37 -14.29
C SER A 51 8.23 12.01 -13.94
N GLU A 52 9.30 11.55 -14.58
CA GLU A 52 10.61 12.15 -14.41
C GLU A 52 10.63 13.60 -14.91
N ALA A 53 9.93 13.86 -16.01
CA ALA A 53 9.88 15.20 -16.60
C ALA A 53 9.23 16.21 -15.66
N GLU A 54 8.16 15.79 -14.97
CA GLU A 54 7.42 16.67 -14.06
C GLU A 54 7.83 16.51 -12.60
N ASN A 55 8.67 15.52 -12.31
CA ASN A 55 9.16 15.20 -10.97
C ASN A 55 8.02 15.02 -9.97
N ARG A 56 7.01 14.25 -10.37
CA ARG A 56 5.85 13.99 -9.52
C ARG A 56 5.16 12.69 -9.87
N ALA A 57 4.37 12.18 -8.93
CA ALA A 57 3.52 11.01 -9.15
C ALA A 57 2.13 11.47 -9.56
N SER A 58 1.55 10.76 -10.52
CA SER A 58 0.17 10.91 -10.94
C SER A 58 -0.60 9.70 -10.46
N VAL A 59 -1.78 9.90 -9.86
CA VAL A 59 -2.54 8.83 -9.22
C VAL A 59 -3.95 8.76 -9.80
N SER A 60 -4.38 7.55 -10.16
CA SER A 60 -5.76 7.26 -10.57
C SER A 60 -6.38 6.34 -9.54
N VAL A 61 -7.64 6.58 -9.19
CA VAL A 61 -8.33 5.82 -8.13
C VAL A 61 -9.66 5.30 -8.63
N ILE A 62 -9.96 4.05 -8.27
CA ILE A 62 -11.29 3.47 -8.47
C ILE A 62 -11.81 3.10 -7.08
N THR A 63 -12.97 3.65 -6.71
CA THR A 63 -13.61 3.39 -5.43
C THR A 63 -14.82 2.50 -5.63
N ARG A 64 -14.94 1.44 -4.83
CA ARG A 64 -16.15 0.63 -4.83
C ARG A 64 -17.30 1.40 -4.21
N PHE A 65 -18.49 1.09 -4.64
CA PHE A 65 -19.71 1.73 -4.16
C PHE A 65 -19.85 1.58 -2.64
N GLY A 66 -20.07 2.70 -1.95
CA GLY A 66 -20.24 2.70 -0.49
C GLY A 66 -18.97 2.62 0.33
N HIS A 67 -17.80 2.59 -0.32
CA HIS A 67 -16.49 2.52 0.36
C HIS A 67 -15.79 3.88 0.38
N LYS A 68 -14.96 4.09 1.40
CA LYS A 68 -14.29 5.37 1.64
C LYS A 68 -12.76 5.24 1.70
N GLU A 69 -12.21 4.12 1.24
CA GLU A 69 -10.77 3.88 1.27
C GLU A 69 -10.02 4.53 0.10
N ASP A 70 -10.72 5.30 -0.74
CA ASP A 70 -10.16 5.94 -1.92
C ASP A 70 -8.96 6.84 -1.58
N ARG A 71 -9.10 7.67 -0.55
CA ARG A 71 -8.04 8.57 -0.13
C ARG A 71 -6.83 7.81 0.43
N LEU A 72 -7.10 6.78 1.22
CA LEU A 72 -6.05 5.93 1.77
C LEU A 72 -5.25 5.26 0.66
N ALA A 73 -5.94 4.68 -0.32
CA ALA A 73 -5.29 4.03 -1.45
C ALA A 73 -4.48 5.02 -2.28
N ALA A 74 -5.05 6.20 -2.55
CA ALA A 74 -4.38 7.24 -3.34
C ALA A 74 -3.12 7.76 -2.64
N ASP A 75 -3.22 8.06 -1.35
CA ASP A 75 -2.09 8.60 -0.58
C ASP A 75 -0.96 7.57 -0.49
N ALA A 76 -1.29 6.31 -0.23
CA ALA A 76 -0.30 5.25 -0.16
C ALA A 76 0.38 5.02 -1.52
N ALA A 77 -0.41 4.95 -2.60
CA ALA A 77 0.14 4.75 -3.94
C ALA A 77 1.07 5.89 -4.34
N GLY A 78 0.66 7.13 -4.10
CA GLY A 78 1.48 8.30 -4.41
C GLY A 78 2.77 8.34 -3.60
N SER A 79 2.69 8.06 -2.31
CA SER A 79 3.85 8.04 -1.42
C SER A 79 4.86 6.99 -1.82
N LEU A 80 4.40 5.76 -2.06
CA LEU A 80 5.26 4.66 -2.48
C LEU A 80 5.88 4.92 -3.85
N CYS A 81 5.07 5.44 -4.79
CA CYS A 81 5.53 5.73 -6.14
C CYS A 81 6.64 6.78 -6.15
N LYS A 82 6.51 7.82 -5.33
CA LYS A 82 7.57 8.83 -5.20
C LYS A 82 8.86 8.25 -4.65
N ALA A 83 8.75 7.31 -3.73
CA ALA A 83 9.92 6.70 -3.10
C ALA A 83 10.69 5.80 -4.04
N ILE A 84 9.99 5.01 -4.85
CA ILE A 84 10.62 4.01 -5.71
C ILE A 84 10.73 4.44 -7.17
N ARG A 85 9.96 5.47 -7.58
CA ARG A 85 9.90 6.00 -8.96
C ARG A 85 9.54 4.94 -9.99
N ARG A 86 8.59 4.08 -9.64
CA ARG A 86 8.05 3.01 -10.49
C ARG A 86 6.55 2.94 -10.29
N PRO A 87 5.82 2.34 -11.23
CA PRO A 87 4.38 2.15 -11.04
C PRO A 87 4.06 1.37 -9.77
N VAL A 88 3.05 1.83 -9.05
CA VAL A 88 2.56 1.19 -7.83
C VAL A 88 1.06 1.07 -7.90
N CYS A 89 0.56 -0.13 -7.62
CA CYS A 89 -0.87 -0.37 -7.47
C CYS A 89 -1.14 -0.66 -5.99
N VAL A 90 -2.05 0.09 -5.38
CA VAL A 90 -2.47 -0.13 -4.01
C VAL A 90 -3.94 -0.58 -3.99
N ILE A 91 -4.18 -1.72 -3.36
CA ILE A 91 -5.53 -2.21 -3.11
C ILE A 91 -5.77 -2.02 -1.61
N ALA A 92 -6.76 -1.21 -1.24
CA ALA A 92 -7.05 -0.93 0.16
C ALA A 92 -8.40 -1.55 0.55
N GLY A 93 -8.40 -2.29 1.65
CA GLY A 93 -9.61 -2.93 2.16
C GLY A 93 -9.54 -3.07 3.66
N ILE A 94 -10.09 -2.09 4.38
CA ILE A 94 -10.11 -2.06 5.84
C ILE A 94 -11.54 -1.83 6.30
N HIS A 95 -11.97 -2.65 7.25
CA HIS A 95 -13.30 -2.53 7.82
C HIS A 95 -13.28 -2.82 9.32
N LEU A 96 -13.98 -1.98 10.09
CA LEU A 96 -14.25 -2.22 11.50
C LEU A 96 -15.70 -1.90 11.77
N ASP A 97 -16.39 -2.82 12.46
CA ASP A 97 -17.74 -2.56 12.93
C ASP A 97 -17.72 -1.54 14.06
N GLY A 98 -18.61 -0.56 13.98
CA GLY A 98 -18.71 0.47 15.03
C GLY A 98 -17.45 1.30 15.20
N ILE A 99 -16.73 1.56 14.11
CA ILE A 99 -15.47 2.30 14.15
C ILE A 99 -15.68 3.70 14.73
N THR A 100 -14.78 4.10 15.65
CA THR A 100 -14.76 5.43 16.23
C THR A 100 -13.83 6.36 15.46
N GLU A 101 -13.96 7.68 15.70
CA GLU A 101 -13.07 8.65 15.06
C GLU A 101 -11.61 8.44 15.48
N ASP A 102 -11.38 8.09 16.74
CA ASP A 102 -10.03 7.81 17.23
C ASP A 102 -9.44 6.58 16.55
N GLU A 103 -10.25 5.55 16.33
CA GLU A 103 -9.81 4.34 15.63
C GLU A 103 -9.50 4.63 14.16
N ILE A 104 -10.30 5.48 13.51
CA ILE A 104 -10.02 5.91 12.13
C ILE A 104 -8.66 6.60 12.07
N ALA A 105 -8.39 7.52 12.99
CA ALA A 105 -7.12 8.24 13.03
C ALA A 105 -5.94 7.29 13.26
N GLU A 106 -6.09 6.31 14.14
CA GLU A 106 -5.08 5.30 14.41
C GLU A 106 -4.79 4.42 13.20
N ILE A 107 -5.83 3.97 12.52
CA ILE A 107 -5.69 3.17 11.30
C ILE A 107 -4.97 3.95 10.21
N LEU A 108 -5.35 5.21 10.00
CA LEU A 108 -4.71 6.06 9.01
C LEU A 108 -3.22 6.27 9.33
N GLU A 109 -2.90 6.48 10.59
CA GLU A 109 -1.51 6.63 11.02
C GLU A 109 -0.72 5.34 10.82
N ASN A 110 -1.30 4.18 11.14
CA ASN A 110 -0.67 2.90 10.94
C ASN A 110 -0.41 2.62 9.46
N CYS A 111 -1.37 2.92 8.60
CA CYS A 111 -1.21 2.78 7.16
C CYS A 111 -0.11 3.72 6.63
N LYS A 112 -0.07 4.95 7.15
CA LYS A 112 0.94 5.92 6.77
C LYS A 112 2.34 5.45 7.13
N LYS A 113 2.50 4.85 8.31
CA LYS A 113 3.77 4.28 8.74
C LYS A 113 4.22 3.14 7.83
N LEU A 114 3.29 2.27 7.44
CA LEU A 114 3.59 1.17 6.52
C LEU A 114 4.01 1.70 5.16
N ALA A 115 3.25 2.64 4.61
CA ALA A 115 3.52 3.19 3.27
C ALA A 115 4.75 4.08 3.22
N ALA A 116 5.15 4.65 4.35
CA ALA A 116 6.38 5.46 4.45
C ALA A 116 7.60 4.60 4.80
N GLY A 117 7.44 3.29 4.83
CA GLY A 117 8.47 2.36 5.30
C GLY A 117 9.68 2.25 4.40
N ASP A 118 10.57 3.22 4.47
CA ASP A 118 11.83 3.20 3.72
C ASP A 118 12.56 1.88 3.90
N ASN A 119 12.55 1.35 5.12
CA ASN A 119 13.22 0.10 5.44
C ASN A 119 12.57 -1.10 4.73
N CYS A 120 11.25 -1.10 4.60
CA CYS A 120 10.53 -2.20 3.96
C CYS A 120 10.79 -2.23 2.46
N LEU A 121 10.69 -1.08 1.81
CA LEU A 121 10.93 -0.96 0.38
C LEU A 121 12.40 -1.22 0.04
N THR A 122 13.31 -0.70 0.84
CA THR A 122 14.73 -0.92 0.68
C THR A 122 15.06 -2.41 0.74
N ARG A 123 14.52 -3.14 1.71
CA ARG A 123 14.74 -4.58 1.81
C ARG A 123 14.20 -5.34 0.61
N ILE A 124 13.01 -4.98 0.13
CA ILE A 124 12.39 -5.65 -1.01
C ILE A 124 13.23 -5.47 -2.27
N PHE A 125 13.67 -4.23 -2.56
CA PHE A 125 14.44 -3.94 -3.75
C PHE A 125 15.90 -4.37 -3.64
N HIS A 126 16.50 -4.24 -2.47
CA HIS A 126 17.87 -4.68 -2.25
C HIS A 126 18.01 -6.20 -2.34
N ALA A 127 17.04 -6.95 -1.82
CA ALA A 127 17.07 -8.40 -1.92
C ALA A 127 17.10 -8.87 -3.38
N ASP A 128 16.46 -8.11 -4.28
CA ASP A 128 16.38 -8.46 -5.69
C ASP A 128 17.55 -7.91 -6.52
N SER A 129 18.21 -6.87 -6.06
CA SER A 129 19.31 -6.27 -6.79
C SER A 129 20.58 -7.13 -6.79
N TYR A 130 20.59 -8.19 -5.99
CA TYR A 130 21.71 -9.15 -5.94
C TYR A 130 21.49 -10.38 -6.81
N HIS A 131 20.43 -10.39 -7.58
CA HIS A 131 20.12 -11.55 -8.44
C HIS A 131 20.35 -11.28 -9.92
#